data_16c403be235adfd6e0e64990b93ca7bd
#
_entry.id   16c403be235adfd6e0e64990b93ca7bd
#
_cell.length_a   1.000
_cell.length_b   1.000
_cell.length_c   1.000
_cell.angle_alpha   90.00
_cell.angle_beta   90.00
_cell.angle_gamma   90.00
#
_symmetry.space_group_name_H-M   'P 1'
#
loop_
_entity.id
_entity.type
_entity.pdbx_description
1 polymer ?
#
loop_
_entity_poly.entity_id
_entity_poly.type
_entity_poly.pdbx_seq_one_letter_code
_entity_poly.pdbx_strand_id
1 'polypeptide(L)'
;SYNTPGIDLALNLDKVLKQFDTIPNIIFLQNHGLIVTSKNNKEISKLTEYVLKKIETYLNLDMSRYKLTNKITSLLNSVHKTNNISYLSEDIYLNKQLLINRKLFSNTPFCPDGLVFCGVKSVDIDNLKNSASIESYKLSYYCLPKVVIFEGNLFLIAPNIKKAKEMEEVLKFNIM
;
A
#
# COMPACT_ATOMS: atom_id res chain seq x y z
N SER A 1 14.66 22.59 21.58
CA SER A 1 15.42 21.55 22.28
C SER A 1 14.72 20.20 22.09
N TYR A 2 15.47 19.13 21.91
CA TYR A 2 14.94 17.77 21.87
C TYR A 2 14.44 17.37 23.27
N ASN A 3 13.25 16.79 23.34
CA ASN A 3 12.70 16.21 24.56
C ASN A 3 12.62 14.67 24.37
N THR A 4 13.01 13.95 25.41
CA THR A 4 12.89 12.48 25.40
C THR A 4 11.41 12.07 25.33
N PRO A 5 11.05 11.05 24.53
CA PRO A 5 9.70 10.52 24.53
C PRO A 5 9.27 10.08 25.92
N GLY A 6 8.05 10.43 26.32
CA GLY A 6 7.51 10.12 27.65
C GLY A 6 6.99 11.35 28.40
N ILE A 7 7.17 11.36 29.71
CA ILE A 7 6.59 12.39 30.60
C ILE A 7 7.11 13.78 30.27
N ASP A 8 8.40 13.93 30.01
CA ASP A 8 9.02 15.23 29.71
C ASP A 8 8.44 15.86 28.43
N LEU A 9 8.28 15.08 27.40
CA LEU A 9 7.65 15.53 26.16
C LEU A 9 6.19 15.95 26.39
N ALA A 10 5.44 15.16 27.17
CA ALA A 10 4.05 15.45 27.48
C ALA A 10 3.90 16.74 28.29
N LEU A 11 4.73 16.94 29.29
CA LEU A 11 4.72 18.16 30.13
C LEU A 11 5.10 19.40 29.33
N ASN A 12 6.09 19.29 28.42
CA ASN A 12 6.47 20.40 27.56
C ASN A 12 5.40 20.73 26.53
N LEU A 13 4.76 19.71 25.96
CA LEU A 13 3.62 19.90 25.06
C LEU A 13 2.47 20.60 25.78
N ASP A 14 2.10 20.17 26.99
CA ASP A 14 1.06 20.81 27.82
C ASP A 14 1.36 22.28 28.06
N LYS A 15 2.61 22.61 28.47
CA LYS A 15 3.04 24.02 28.66
C LYS A 15 2.87 24.87 27.38
N VAL A 16 3.20 24.31 26.21
CA VAL A 16 3.07 25.02 24.92
C VAL A 16 1.59 25.18 24.59
N LEU A 17 0.78 24.12 24.73
CA LEU A 17 -0.64 24.17 24.38
C LEU A 17 -1.44 25.14 25.25
N LYS A 18 -1.06 25.36 26.49
CA LYS A 18 -1.67 26.38 27.37
C LYS A 18 -1.46 27.83 26.93
N GLN A 19 -0.59 28.06 25.96
CA GLN A 19 -0.37 29.39 25.38
C GLN A 19 -1.37 29.74 24.25
N PHE A 20 -2.21 28.78 23.81
CA PHE A 20 -3.19 28.95 22.77
C PHE A 20 -4.60 29.01 23.35
N ASP A 21 -5.43 29.92 22.89
CA ASP A 21 -6.85 30.00 23.28
C ASP A 21 -7.63 28.75 22.87
N THR A 22 -7.23 28.15 21.75
CA THR A 22 -7.78 26.88 21.25
C THR A 22 -6.66 25.94 20.87
N ILE A 23 -6.80 24.66 21.21
CA ILE A 23 -5.80 23.64 20.86
C ILE A 23 -5.76 23.48 19.32
N PRO A 24 -4.58 23.62 18.68
CA PRO A 24 -4.44 23.42 17.25
C PRO A 24 -4.81 22.00 16.83
N ASN A 25 -5.50 21.86 15.71
CA ASN A 25 -5.84 20.54 15.17
C ASN A 25 -4.65 19.80 14.57
N ILE A 26 -3.56 20.49 14.25
CA ILE A 26 -2.34 19.94 13.65
C ILE A 26 -1.15 20.44 14.48
N ILE A 27 -0.37 19.50 15.01
CA ILE A 27 0.81 19.80 15.83
C ILE A 27 1.99 18.97 15.32
N PHE A 28 3.05 19.64 14.89
CA PHE A 28 4.31 18.99 14.55
C PHE A 28 5.21 18.94 15.78
N LEU A 29 5.63 17.73 16.16
CA LEU A 29 6.60 17.51 17.21
C LEU A 29 7.97 17.27 16.56
N GLN A 30 8.90 18.19 16.78
CA GLN A 30 10.25 18.09 16.21
C GLN A 30 10.90 16.75 16.58
N ASN A 31 11.35 16.00 15.57
CA ASN A 31 11.96 14.67 15.69
C ASN A 31 11.06 13.56 16.28
N HIS A 32 9.75 13.81 16.46
CA HIS A 32 8.82 12.82 17.00
C HIS A 32 7.67 12.49 16.04
N GLY A 33 7.17 13.49 15.30
CA GLY A 33 6.10 13.24 14.34
C GLY A 33 4.96 14.26 14.37
N LEU A 34 3.77 13.79 14.02
CA LEU A 34 2.57 14.58 13.82
C LEU A 34 1.45 14.13 14.76
N ILE A 35 0.81 15.09 15.41
CA ILE A 35 -0.46 14.88 16.11
C ILE A 35 -1.55 15.60 15.32
N VAL A 36 -2.63 14.87 15.00
CA VAL A 36 -3.85 15.43 14.41
C VAL A 36 -5.01 15.19 15.36
N THR A 37 -5.74 16.24 15.70
CA THR A 37 -6.87 16.19 16.63
C THR A 37 -8.12 16.78 15.99
N SER A 38 -9.28 16.20 16.28
CA SER A 38 -10.59 16.76 15.96
C SER A 38 -11.67 16.11 16.80
N LYS A 39 -12.80 16.78 16.92
CA LYS A 39 -14.02 16.21 17.52
C LYS A 39 -14.71 15.19 16.60
N ASN A 40 -14.31 15.08 15.33
CA ASN A 40 -14.93 14.24 14.31
C ASN A 40 -13.88 13.39 13.62
N ASN A 41 -14.05 12.06 13.63
CA ASN A 41 -13.14 11.11 12.99
C ASN A 41 -12.95 11.36 11.50
N LYS A 42 -14.00 11.78 10.76
CA LYS A 42 -13.91 12.09 9.33
C LYS A 42 -13.03 13.33 9.08
N GLU A 43 -13.01 14.26 10.01
CA GLU A 43 -12.17 15.44 9.92
C GLU A 43 -10.70 15.12 10.19
N ILE A 44 -10.39 14.20 11.11
CA ILE A 44 -9.03 13.71 11.35
C ILE A 44 -8.43 13.17 10.05
N SER A 45 -9.18 12.33 9.32
CA SER A 45 -8.71 11.77 8.03
C SER A 45 -8.43 12.88 7.02
N LYS A 46 -9.34 13.87 6.89
CA LYS A 46 -9.15 15.00 5.96
C LYS A 46 -7.94 15.85 6.32
N LEU A 47 -7.74 16.15 7.60
CA LEU A 47 -6.60 16.92 8.08
C LEU A 47 -5.28 16.16 7.84
N THR A 48 -5.28 14.86 8.08
CA THR A 48 -4.12 14.01 7.81
C THR A 48 -3.78 14.00 6.31
N GLU A 49 -4.77 13.79 5.45
CA GLU A 49 -4.58 13.85 3.99
C GLU A 49 -4.09 15.23 3.53
N TYR A 50 -4.63 16.31 4.09
CA TYR A 50 -4.18 17.66 3.81
C TYR A 50 -2.69 17.86 4.14
N VAL A 51 -2.26 17.43 5.33
CA VAL A 51 -0.84 17.52 5.74
C VAL A 51 0.04 16.69 4.82
N LEU A 52 -0.32 15.44 4.55
CA LEU A 52 0.44 14.57 3.65
C LEU A 52 0.59 15.19 2.26
N LYS A 53 -0.50 15.73 1.70
CA LYS A 53 -0.46 16.39 0.38
C LYS A 53 0.46 17.63 0.39
N LYS A 54 0.45 18.42 1.48
CA LYS A 54 1.36 19.55 1.62
C LYS A 54 2.81 19.13 1.67
N ILE A 55 3.13 18.05 2.41
CA ILE A 55 4.48 17.49 2.50
C ILE A 55 4.91 16.92 1.14
N GLU A 56 4.06 16.15 0.47
CA GLU A 56 4.32 15.62 -0.87
C GLU A 56 4.66 16.74 -1.87
N THR A 57 3.85 17.81 -1.85
CA THR A 57 4.07 18.98 -2.72
C THR A 57 5.39 19.69 -2.37
N TYR A 58 5.67 19.90 -1.09
CA TYR A 58 6.88 20.58 -0.64
C TYR A 58 8.16 19.81 -1.00
N LEU A 59 8.12 18.47 -0.87
CA LEU A 59 9.23 17.58 -1.17
C LEU A 59 9.28 17.13 -2.64
N ASN A 60 8.33 17.58 -3.47
CA ASN A 60 8.16 17.15 -4.86
C ASN A 60 8.10 15.61 -5.01
N LEU A 61 7.33 14.95 -4.13
CA LEU A 61 7.13 13.50 -4.11
C LEU A 61 5.78 13.13 -4.71
N ASP A 62 5.74 12.07 -5.49
CA ASP A 62 4.50 11.40 -5.91
C ASP A 62 4.34 10.07 -5.18
N MET A 63 3.43 10.06 -4.19
CA MET A 63 3.12 8.88 -3.39
C MET A 63 1.83 8.18 -3.86
N SER A 64 1.29 8.55 -5.03
CA SER A 64 0.01 8.02 -5.53
C SER A 64 0.02 6.50 -5.65
N ARG A 65 1.08 5.92 -6.21
CA ARG A 65 1.25 4.47 -6.40
C ARG A 65 1.21 3.70 -5.07
N TYR A 66 1.83 4.24 -4.02
CA TYR A 66 1.86 3.60 -2.69
C TYR A 66 0.49 3.64 -2.01
N LYS A 67 -0.32 4.67 -2.26
CA LYS A 67 -1.69 4.77 -1.75
C LYS A 67 -2.62 3.70 -2.34
N LEU A 68 -2.27 3.15 -3.50
CA LEU A 68 -3.02 2.07 -4.12
C LEU A 68 -2.91 0.74 -3.35
N THR A 69 -1.79 0.49 -2.65
CA THR A 69 -1.58 -0.76 -1.89
C THR A 69 -2.73 -1.05 -0.92
N ASN A 70 -3.12 -0.04 -0.11
CA ASN A 70 -4.23 -0.18 0.83
C ASN A 70 -5.58 -0.41 0.14
N LYS A 71 -5.81 0.25 -0.99
CA LYS A 71 -7.05 0.10 -1.75
C LYS A 71 -7.17 -1.29 -2.36
N ILE A 72 -6.07 -1.83 -2.91
CA ILE A 72 -6.02 -3.20 -3.45
C ILE A 72 -6.18 -4.22 -2.33
N THR A 73 -5.51 -4.04 -1.19
CA THR A 73 -5.69 -4.88 0.00
C THR A 73 -7.16 -4.90 0.45
N SER A 74 -7.81 -3.73 0.51
CA SER A 74 -9.21 -3.62 0.89
C SER A 74 -10.15 -4.31 -0.11
N LEU A 75 -9.88 -4.17 -1.40
CA LEU A 75 -10.65 -4.83 -2.46
C LEU A 75 -10.54 -6.36 -2.37
N LEU A 76 -9.34 -6.90 -2.19
CA LEU A 76 -9.12 -8.34 -2.00
C LEU A 76 -9.84 -8.87 -0.75
N ASN A 77 -9.76 -8.14 0.35
CA ASN A 77 -10.42 -8.50 1.61
C ASN A 77 -11.95 -8.42 1.54
N SER A 78 -12.51 -7.66 0.61
CA SER A 78 -13.97 -7.65 0.36
C SER A 78 -14.46 -8.95 -0.28
N VAL A 79 -13.62 -9.61 -1.09
CA VAL A 79 -13.93 -10.91 -1.73
C VAL A 79 -13.67 -12.09 -0.80
N HIS A 80 -12.61 -11.98 0.01
CA HIS A 80 -12.26 -13.01 0.97
C HIS A 80 -11.39 -12.42 2.08
N LYS A 81 -11.83 -12.56 3.33
CA LYS A 81 -11.05 -12.09 4.48
C LYS A 81 -9.72 -12.82 4.55
N THR A 82 -8.63 -12.07 4.42
CA THR A 82 -7.26 -12.55 4.55
C THR A 82 -6.45 -11.58 5.39
N ASN A 83 -5.30 -12.05 5.90
CA ASN A 83 -4.31 -11.16 6.52
C ASN A 83 -3.23 -10.73 5.52
N ASN A 84 -3.49 -10.88 4.21
CA ASN A 84 -2.53 -10.51 3.19
C ASN A 84 -2.48 -8.99 3.01
N ILE A 85 -1.31 -8.54 2.62
CA ILE A 85 -1.03 -7.16 2.19
C ILE A 85 -0.80 -7.14 0.68
N SER A 86 -1.00 -5.99 0.07
CA SER A 86 -0.53 -5.70 -1.29
C SER A 86 0.83 -5.01 -1.20
N TYR A 87 1.82 -5.55 -1.86
CA TYR A 87 3.15 -4.99 -1.99
C TYR A 87 3.33 -4.45 -3.42
N LEU A 88 3.65 -3.17 -3.56
CA LEU A 88 3.97 -2.56 -4.85
C LEU A 88 5.37 -2.99 -5.29
N SER A 89 5.49 -3.65 -6.43
CA SER A 89 6.78 -4.00 -7.02
C SER A 89 7.51 -2.75 -7.52
N GLU A 90 8.75 -2.60 -7.10
CA GLU A 90 9.68 -1.58 -7.59
C GLU A 90 10.81 -2.19 -8.43
N ASP A 91 10.75 -3.50 -8.74
CA ASP A 91 11.73 -4.14 -9.60
C ASP A 91 11.72 -3.54 -11.00
N ILE A 92 12.87 -3.02 -11.41
CA ILE A 92 13.03 -2.30 -12.69
C ILE A 92 12.75 -3.22 -13.88
N TYR A 93 13.19 -4.47 -13.81
CA TYR A 93 12.99 -5.44 -14.89
C TYR A 93 11.52 -5.81 -15.05
N LEU A 94 10.84 -6.16 -13.95
CA LEU A 94 9.41 -6.50 -13.97
C LEU A 94 8.57 -5.33 -14.45
N ASN A 95 8.82 -4.13 -13.96
CA ASN A 95 8.09 -2.93 -14.39
C ASN A 95 8.34 -2.62 -15.89
N LYS A 96 9.56 -2.81 -16.38
CA LYS A 96 9.87 -2.69 -17.81
C LYS A 96 9.11 -3.73 -18.63
N GLN A 97 9.12 -5.01 -18.22
CA GLN A 97 8.39 -6.07 -18.91
C GLN A 97 6.88 -5.84 -18.91
N LEU A 98 6.34 -5.31 -17.81
CA LEU A 98 4.92 -4.97 -17.71
C LEU A 98 4.50 -3.94 -18.79
N LEU A 99 5.36 -2.99 -19.10
CA LEU A 99 5.10 -1.98 -20.13
C LEU A 99 5.22 -2.53 -21.56
N ILE A 100 6.22 -3.36 -21.85
CA ILE A 100 6.52 -3.80 -23.22
C ILE A 100 5.88 -5.13 -23.59
N ASN A 101 5.64 -6.01 -22.61
CA ASN A 101 5.12 -7.36 -22.84
C ASN A 101 4.20 -7.86 -21.73
N ARG A 102 3.14 -7.10 -21.45
CA ARG A 102 2.16 -7.39 -20.39
C ARG A 102 1.62 -8.83 -20.43
N LYS A 103 1.52 -9.43 -21.61
CA LYS A 103 1.01 -10.81 -21.77
C LYS A 103 1.82 -11.85 -21.01
N LEU A 104 3.12 -11.62 -20.76
CA LEU A 104 3.94 -12.54 -19.97
C LEU A 104 3.36 -12.80 -18.57
N PHE A 105 2.77 -11.80 -17.96
CA PHE A 105 2.18 -11.91 -16.62
C PHE A 105 0.87 -12.73 -16.61
N SER A 106 0.23 -12.90 -17.74
CA SER A 106 -1.00 -13.69 -17.89
C SER A 106 -0.74 -15.15 -18.25
N ASN A 107 0.51 -15.51 -18.53
CA ASN A 107 0.91 -16.89 -18.82
C ASN A 107 0.94 -17.72 -17.53
N THR A 108 0.63 -19.01 -17.66
CA THR A 108 0.86 -19.98 -16.58
C THR A 108 2.37 -20.11 -16.35
N PRO A 109 2.84 -20.12 -15.10
CA PRO A 109 4.24 -20.31 -14.79
C PRO A 109 4.79 -21.61 -15.37
N PHE A 110 6.01 -21.58 -15.86
CA PHE A 110 6.65 -22.76 -16.47
C PHE A 110 7.24 -23.74 -15.44
N CYS A 111 7.35 -23.32 -14.19
CA CYS A 111 7.90 -24.15 -13.12
C CYS A 111 6.98 -24.21 -11.89
N PRO A 112 7.08 -25.28 -11.07
CA PRO A 112 6.25 -25.44 -9.88
C PRO A 112 6.37 -24.28 -8.89
N ASP A 113 7.57 -23.73 -8.68
CA ASP A 113 7.79 -22.60 -7.78
C ASP A 113 7.02 -21.37 -8.22
N GLY A 114 7.00 -21.08 -9.54
CA GLY A 114 6.20 -19.99 -10.09
C GLY A 114 4.72 -20.14 -9.75
N LEU A 115 4.18 -21.36 -9.88
CA LEU A 115 2.79 -21.63 -9.53
C LEU A 115 2.54 -21.49 -8.02
N VAL A 116 3.42 -22.02 -7.17
CA VAL A 116 3.30 -21.94 -5.72
C VAL A 116 3.42 -20.51 -5.21
N PHE A 117 4.38 -19.75 -5.69
CA PHE A 117 4.66 -18.39 -5.21
C PHE A 117 3.78 -17.33 -5.88
N CYS A 118 3.59 -17.40 -7.19
CA CYS A 118 2.94 -16.34 -7.97
C CYS A 118 1.50 -16.67 -8.39
N GLY A 119 1.05 -17.94 -8.19
CA GLY A 119 -0.26 -18.39 -8.61
C GLY A 119 -0.32 -18.71 -10.10
N VAL A 120 -1.53 -19.00 -10.62
CA VAL A 120 -1.72 -19.50 -11.99
C VAL A 120 -1.42 -18.42 -13.04
N LYS A 121 -1.79 -17.18 -12.76
CA LYS A 121 -1.54 -15.99 -13.60
C LYS A 121 -1.84 -14.72 -12.82
N SER A 122 -1.44 -13.58 -13.36
CA SER A 122 -1.86 -12.28 -12.83
C SER A 122 -3.34 -11.99 -13.11
N VAL A 123 -3.89 -11.06 -12.33
CA VAL A 123 -5.22 -10.48 -12.57
C VAL A 123 -5.08 -8.99 -12.85
N ASP A 124 -5.66 -8.57 -13.96
CA ASP A 124 -5.85 -7.16 -14.26
C ASP A 124 -7.11 -6.65 -13.58
N ILE A 125 -6.96 -5.57 -12.83
CA ILE A 125 -8.07 -4.84 -12.20
C ILE A 125 -8.30 -3.56 -12.99
N ASP A 126 -9.52 -3.37 -13.48
CA ASP A 126 -9.89 -2.15 -14.22
C ASP A 126 -10.42 -1.07 -13.29
N ASN A 127 -11.02 -1.47 -12.16
CA ASN A 127 -11.67 -0.56 -11.23
C ASN A 127 -11.59 -1.06 -9.79
N LEU A 128 -11.05 -0.23 -8.89
CA LEU A 128 -10.96 -0.54 -7.46
C LEU A 128 -12.29 -0.56 -6.71
N LYS A 129 -13.39 -0.21 -7.35
CA LYS A 129 -14.75 -0.30 -6.78
C LYS A 129 -15.47 -1.59 -7.19
N ASN A 130 -14.87 -2.40 -8.06
CA ASN A 130 -15.48 -3.62 -8.60
C ASN A 130 -14.55 -4.81 -8.40
N SER A 131 -15.02 -5.82 -7.69
CA SER A 131 -14.29 -7.05 -7.40
C SER A 131 -14.45 -8.15 -8.47
N ALA A 132 -15.18 -7.90 -9.55
CA ALA A 132 -15.56 -8.93 -10.52
C ALA A 132 -14.36 -9.71 -11.10
N SER A 133 -13.25 -9.05 -11.43
CA SER A 133 -12.03 -9.71 -11.93
C SER A 133 -11.45 -10.69 -10.90
N ILE A 134 -11.44 -10.29 -9.61
CA ILE A 134 -10.93 -11.12 -8.50
C ILE A 134 -11.88 -12.28 -8.22
N GLU A 135 -13.18 -12.04 -8.23
CA GLU A 135 -14.22 -13.07 -8.03
C GLU A 135 -14.16 -14.11 -9.17
N SER A 136 -14.06 -13.67 -10.41
CA SER A 136 -13.90 -14.55 -11.58
C SER A 136 -12.65 -15.41 -11.48
N TYR A 137 -11.52 -14.82 -11.06
CA TYR A 137 -10.30 -15.59 -10.79
C TYR A 137 -10.51 -16.64 -9.71
N LYS A 138 -11.12 -16.24 -8.59
CA LYS A 138 -11.41 -17.14 -7.45
C LYS A 138 -12.32 -18.29 -7.86
N LEU A 139 -13.34 -18.03 -8.66
CA LEU A 139 -14.23 -19.09 -9.19
C LEU A 139 -13.48 -20.05 -10.11
N SER A 140 -12.56 -19.56 -10.95
CA SER A 140 -11.83 -20.37 -11.92
C SER A 140 -10.72 -21.22 -11.26
N TYR A 141 -10.06 -20.69 -10.21
CA TYR A 141 -8.83 -21.29 -9.66
C TYR A 141 -8.93 -21.65 -8.18
N TYR A 142 -10.10 -21.43 -7.54
CA TYR A 142 -10.37 -21.74 -6.13
C TYR A 142 -9.42 -21.07 -5.13
N CYS A 143 -8.74 -20.00 -5.54
CA CYS A 143 -7.82 -19.21 -4.72
C CYS A 143 -7.86 -17.73 -5.12
N LEU A 144 -7.33 -16.87 -4.25
CA LEU A 144 -7.12 -15.46 -4.60
C LEU A 144 -5.90 -15.28 -5.50
N PRO A 145 -5.90 -14.26 -6.37
CA PRO A 145 -4.73 -13.93 -7.16
C PRO A 145 -3.57 -13.49 -6.24
N LYS A 146 -2.36 -13.93 -6.56
CA LYS A 146 -1.13 -13.55 -5.89
C LYS A 146 -0.40 -12.41 -6.60
N VAL A 147 -0.70 -12.21 -7.86
CA VAL A 147 -0.15 -11.14 -8.70
C VAL A 147 -1.31 -10.34 -9.28
N VAL A 148 -1.30 -9.05 -9.02
CA VAL A 148 -2.36 -8.11 -9.43
C VAL A 148 -1.74 -6.95 -10.20
N ILE A 149 -2.37 -6.56 -11.30
CA ILE A 149 -1.96 -5.43 -12.12
C ILE A 149 -3.08 -4.38 -12.10
N PHE A 150 -2.74 -3.15 -11.75
CA PHE A 150 -3.66 -2.02 -11.75
C PHE A 150 -2.94 -0.74 -12.17
N GLU A 151 -3.53 -0.01 -13.13
CA GLU A 151 -2.98 1.25 -13.66
C GLU A 151 -1.49 1.17 -14.03
N GLY A 152 -1.07 0.05 -14.66
CA GLY A 152 0.31 -0.16 -15.07
C GLY A 152 1.29 -0.43 -13.92
N ASN A 153 0.80 -0.65 -12.71
CA ASN A 153 1.60 -1.04 -11.55
C ASN A 153 1.37 -2.50 -11.20
N LEU A 154 2.45 -3.16 -10.75
CA LEU A 154 2.47 -4.56 -10.35
C LEU A 154 2.39 -4.68 -8.83
N PHE A 155 1.45 -5.48 -8.34
CA PHE A 155 1.27 -5.73 -6.92
C PHE A 155 1.37 -7.22 -6.61
N LEU A 156 2.10 -7.56 -5.56
CA LEU A 156 2.21 -8.91 -5.02
C LEU A 156 1.39 -9.02 -3.74
N ILE A 157 0.57 -10.07 -3.65
CA ILE A 157 -0.35 -10.31 -2.55
C ILE A 157 0.24 -11.37 -1.64
N ALA A 158 0.67 -10.98 -0.47
CA ALA A 158 1.44 -11.83 0.43
C ALA A 158 1.09 -11.55 1.90
N PRO A 159 1.38 -12.48 2.83
CA PRO A 159 1.13 -12.28 4.25
C PRO A 159 2.05 -11.22 4.90
N ASN A 160 3.18 -10.91 4.29
CA ASN A 160 4.11 -9.88 4.75
C ASN A 160 5.08 -9.46 3.64
N ILE A 161 5.84 -8.38 3.89
CA ILE A 161 6.79 -7.80 2.93
C ILE A 161 7.90 -8.79 2.56
N LYS A 162 8.42 -9.57 3.52
CA LYS A 162 9.47 -10.56 3.23
C LYS A 162 8.98 -11.56 2.20
N LYS A 163 7.77 -12.10 2.39
CA LYS A 163 7.19 -13.07 1.45
C LYS A 163 6.87 -12.44 0.10
N ALA A 164 6.43 -11.17 0.09
CA ALA A 164 6.20 -10.46 -1.16
C ALA A 164 7.49 -10.31 -1.99
N LYS A 165 8.62 -10.02 -1.35
CA LYS A 165 9.92 -9.92 -2.03
C LYS A 165 10.42 -11.28 -2.56
N GLU A 166 10.21 -12.36 -1.81
CA GLU A 166 10.48 -13.71 -2.31
C GLU A 166 9.64 -14.03 -3.56
N MET A 167 8.35 -13.67 -3.54
CA MET A 167 7.46 -13.82 -4.69
C MET A 167 7.91 -12.97 -5.88
N GLU A 168 8.40 -11.76 -5.64
CA GLU A 168 8.92 -10.86 -6.67
C GLU A 168 10.11 -11.49 -7.41
N GLU A 169 11.07 -12.06 -6.69
CA GLU A 169 12.20 -12.76 -7.29
C GLU A 169 11.77 -13.99 -8.11
N VAL A 170 10.85 -14.78 -7.59
CA VAL A 170 10.32 -15.96 -8.31
C VAL A 170 9.54 -15.51 -9.57
N LEU A 171 8.73 -14.45 -9.48
CA LEU A 171 8.01 -13.91 -10.64
C LEU A 171 8.99 -13.41 -11.71
N LYS A 172 10.04 -12.70 -11.29
CA LYS A 172 11.10 -12.24 -12.17
C LYS A 172 11.77 -13.38 -12.92
N PHE A 173 12.13 -14.45 -12.21
CA PHE A 173 12.70 -15.65 -12.82
C PHE A 173 11.75 -16.28 -13.86
N ASN A 174 10.44 -16.32 -13.59
CA ASN A 174 9.45 -16.86 -14.53
C ASN A 174 9.24 -16.01 -15.79
N ILE A 175 9.60 -14.72 -15.74
CA ILE A 175 9.40 -13.77 -16.85
C ILE A 175 10.67 -13.55 -17.68
N MET A 176 11.83 -13.89 -17.11
CA MET A 176 13.13 -13.85 -17.82
C MET A 176 13.22 -14.90 -18.91
#